data_44fb72edd693e330a7ee7d4b2cb9bdff
#
_entry.id   44fb72edd693e330a7ee7d4b2cb9bdff
#
_cell.length_a   1.000
_cell.length_b   1.000
_cell.length_c   1.000
_cell.angle_alpha   90.00
_cell.angle_beta   90.00
_cell.angle_gamma   90.00
#
_symmetry.space_group_name_H-M   'P 1'
#
loop_
_entity.id
_entity.type
_entity.pdbx_description
1 polymer ?
#
loop_
_entity_poly.entity_id
_entity_poly.type
_entity_poly.pdbx_seq_one_letter_code
_entity_poly.pdbx_strand_id
1 'polypeptide(L)'
;ATTEIYTLSLHDALPICWISDKFFGGRAQRTCVFCMAGVILFISLFFALPESTDPVVLLMMLAVAGFFIYGPQALIGVIASNHATKKAASTANGVVGMVSYVSVVVSGWGFGFISDHFGWRWVFITMIAMAVLGFLVLLSMWNTKSDGYEHDAAETN
;
A
#
# COMPACT_ATOMS: atom_id res chain seq x y z
N ALA A 1 20.65 -8.60 16.22
CA ALA A 1 19.75 -9.16 15.19
C ALA A 1 18.44 -8.38 15.03
N THR A 2 17.76 -8.04 16.14
CA THR A 2 16.50 -7.27 16.09
C THR A 2 16.69 -5.83 15.59
N THR A 3 17.76 -5.17 15.99
CA THR A 3 18.03 -3.76 15.63
C THR A 3 18.30 -3.59 14.12
N GLU A 4 18.95 -4.55 13.48
CA GLU A 4 19.24 -4.50 12.04
C GLU A 4 17.98 -4.68 11.17
N ILE A 5 17.03 -5.50 11.63
CA ILE A 5 15.75 -5.68 10.91
C ILE A 5 14.92 -4.39 10.95
N TYR A 6 14.91 -3.68 12.09
CA TYR A 6 14.22 -2.40 12.20
C TYR A 6 14.88 -1.31 11.36
N THR A 7 16.21 -1.27 11.25
CA THR A 7 16.91 -0.30 10.42
C THR A 7 16.70 -0.55 8.93
N LEU A 8 16.61 -1.81 8.48
CA LEU A 8 16.36 -2.16 7.09
C LEU A 8 14.94 -1.75 6.67
N SER A 9 13.92 -2.08 7.48
CA SER A 9 12.54 -1.69 7.18
C SER A 9 12.31 -0.17 7.26
N LEU A 10 13.06 0.53 8.12
CA LEU A 10 13.03 1.98 8.21
C LEU A 10 13.63 2.64 6.96
N HIS A 11 14.68 2.05 6.40
CA HIS A 11 15.36 2.57 5.21
C HIS A 11 14.45 2.51 3.96
N ASP A 12 13.65 1.47 3.83
CA ASP A 12 12.71 1.31 2.71
C ASP A 12 11.48 2.25 2.85
N ALA A 13 11.08 2.56 4.08
CA ALA A 13 9.99 3.48 4.35
C ALA A 13 10.38 4.97 4.34
N LEU A 14 11.66 5.29 4.58
CA LEU A 14 12.16 6.66 4.68
C LEU A 14 11.83 7.56 3.47
N PRO A 15 12.01 7.14 2.21
CA PRO A 15 11.73 8.03 1.08
C PRO A 15 10.24 8.35 0.96
N ILE A 16 9.36 7.43 1.31
CA ILE A 16 7.90 7.61 1.23
C ILE A 16 7.39 8.44 2.40
N CYS A 17 7.89 8.21 3.61
CA CYS A 17 7.59 9.04 4.77
C CYS A 17 8.08 10.46 4.56
N TRP A 18 9.27 10.67 4.01
CA TRP A 18 9.81 11.99 3.70
C TRP A 18 8.97 12.73 2.64
N ILE A 19 8.51 12.02 1.59
CA ILE A 19 7.60 12.56 0.58
C ILE A 19 6.26 12.92 1.23
N SER A 20 5.73 12.07 2.11
CA SER A 20 4.49 12.32 2.85
C SER A 20 4.58 13.58 3.70
N ASP A 21 5.68 13.76 4.44
CA ASP A 21 5.87 14.90 5.33
C ASP A 21 6.09 16.20 4.56
N LYS A 22 6.89 16.17 3.50
CA LYS A 22 7.27 17.36 2.73
C LYS A 22 6.16 17.85 1.81
N PHE A 23 5.40 16.96 1.16
CA PHE A 23 4.38 17.33 0.18
C PHE A 23 2.96 17.32 0.74
N PHE A 24 2.67 16.51 1.76
CA PHE A 24 1.31 16.31 2.29
C PHE A 24 1.15 16.68 3.76
N GLY A 25 2.18 17.28 4.39
CA GLY A 25 2.12 17.73 5.77
C GLY A 25 1.80 16.61 6.77
N GLY A 26 2.41 15.43 6.59
CA GLY A 26 2.24 14.27 7.47
C GLY A 26 0.93 13.51 7.32
N ARG A 27 0.11 13.82 6.30
CA ARG A 27 -1.17 13.13 6.05
C ARG A 27 -0.94 11.87 5.22
N ALA A 28 -0.61 10.78 5.88
CA ALA A 28 -0.29 9.48 5.27
C ALA A 28 -1.40 8.96 4.32
N GLN A 29 -2.68 9.23 4.60
CA GLN A 29 -3.80 8.84 3.74
C GLN A 29 -3.70 9.44 2.34
N ARG A 30 -3.32 10.72 2.22
CA ARG A 30 -3.17 11.39 0.92
C ARG A 30 -2.03 10.79 0.11
N THR A 31 -0.93 10.48 0.75
CA THR A 31 0.22 9.82 0.11
C THR A 31 -0.17 8.44 -0.41
N CYS A 32 -0.95 7.66 0.36
CA CYS A 32 -1.49 6.38 -0.11
C CYS A 32 -2.34 6.52 -1.37
N VAL A 33 -3.21 7.53 -1.45
CA VAL A 33 -4.05 7.78 -2.64
C VAL A 33 -3.18 8.05 -3.87
N PHE A 34 -2.15 8.89 -3.74
CA PHE A 34 -1.22 9.17 -4.84
C PHE A 34 -0.43 7.94 -5.29
N CYS A 35 0.04 7.14 -4.33
CA CYS A 35 0.73 5.89 -4.64
C CYS A 35 -0.20 4.91 -5.36
N MET A 36 -1.45 4.77 -4.92
CA MET A 36 -2.43 3.90 -5.58
C MET A 36 -2.78 4.37 -7.00
N ALA A 37 -2.88 5.68 -7.23
CA ALA A 37 -3.04 6.23 -8.57
C ALA A 37 -1.83 5.88 -9.46
N GLY A 38 -0.62 5.96 -8.92
CA GLY A 38 0.60 5.52 -9.59
C GLY A 38 0.57 4.03 -9.96
N VAL A 39 0.15 3.17 -9.02
CA VAL A 39 0.00 1.72 -9.28
C VAL A 39 -0.94 1.46 -10.45
N ILE A 40 -2.14 2.08 -10.44
CA ILE A 40 -3.13 1.90 -11.51
C ILE A 40 -2.54 2.34 -12.86
N LEU A 41 -1.87 3.48 -12.89
CA LEU A 41 -1.27 4.02 -14.11
C LEU A 41 -0.17 3.09 -14.63
N PHE A 42 0.77 2.66 -13.81
CA PHE A 42 1.89 1.83 -14.24
C PHE A 42 1.46 0.40 -14.63
N ILE A 43 0.51 -0.21 -13.91
CA ILE A 43 -0.04 -1.52 -14.31
C ILE A 43 -0.83 -1.41 -15.61
N SER A 44 -1.63 -0.36 -15.79
CA SER A 44 -2.37 -0.13 -17.04
C SER A 44 -1.43 0.11 -18.22
N LEU A 45 -0.36 0.87 -18.00
CA LEU A 45 0.66 1.12 -19.02
C LEU A 45 1.42 -0.16 -19.37
N PHE A 46 1.79 -0.96 -18.36
CA PHE A 46 2.42 -2.26 -18.56
C PHE A 46 1.54 -3.19 -19.41
N PHE A 47 0.24 -3.21 -19.16
CA PHE A 47 -0.71 -4.01 -19.92
C PHE A 47 -0.91 -3.51 -21.37
N ALA A 48 -0.74 -2.21 -21.60
CA ALA A 48 -0.89 -1.60 -22.93
C ALA A 48 0.38 -1.71 -23.80
N LEU A 49 1.53 -2.10 -23.23
CA LEU A 49 2.78 -2.23 -23.99
C LEU A 49 2.74 -3.44 -24.94
N PRO A 50 3.29 -3.28 -26.16
CA PRO A 50 3.41 -4.38 -27.13
C PRO A 50 4.45 -5.42 -26.65
N GLU A 51 4.25 -6.67 -27.02
CA GLU A 51 5.13 -7.80 -26.69
C GLU A 51 6.58 -7.64 -27.22
N SER A 52 6.79 -6.73 -28.16
CA SER A 52 8.11 -6.41 -28.73
C SER A 52 8.93 -5.40 -27.92
N THR A 53 8.48 -5.00 -26.73
CA THR A 53 9.16 -4.01 -25.90
C THR A 53 10.43 -4.60 -25.29
N ASP A 54 11.51 -3.81 -25.23
CA ASP A 54 12.77 -4.22 -24.62
C ASP A 54 12.59 -4.70 -23.18
N PRO A 55 13.18 -5.86 -22.79
CA PRO A 55 13.06 -6.41 -21.44
C PRO A 55 13.53 -5.45 -20.34
N VAL A 56 14.48 -4.56 -20.65
CA VAL A 56 14.99 -3.56 -19.71
C VAL A 56 13.91 -2.53 -19.37
N VAL A 57 13.15 -2.09 -20.35
CA VAL A 57 12.02 -1.14 -20.14
C VAL A 57 10.94 -1.78 -19.29
N LEU A 58 10.59 -3.04 -19.56
CA LEU A 58 9.62 -3.79 -18.76
C LEU A 58 10.09 -3.93 -17.30
N LEU A 59 11.37 -4.26 -17.09
CA LEU A 59 11.95 -4.38 -15.75
C LEU A 59 11.92 -3.05 -14.98
N MET A 60 12.26 -1.94 -15.65
CA MET A 60 12.22 -0.60 -15.05
C MET A 60 10.79 -0.20 -14.67
N MET A 61 9.82 -0.47 -15.53
CA MET A 61 8.40 -0.20 -15.23
C MET A 61 7.90 -1.02 -14.06
N LEU A 62 8.29 -2.30 -14.00
CA LEU A 62 7.92 -3.19 -12.90
C LEU A 62 8.55 -2.74 -11.58
N ALA A 63 9.80 -2.27 -11.60
CA ALA A 63 10.48 -1.72 -10.43
C ALA A 63 9.78 -0.46 -9.91
N VAL A 64 9.38 0.45 -10.80
CA VAL A 64 8.64 1.66 -10.43
C VAL A 64 7.24 1.31 -9.91
N ALA A 65 6.53 0.38 -10.54
CA ALA A 65 5.25 -0.11 -10.04
C ALA A 65 5.40 -0.73 -8.64
N GLY A 66 6.45 -1.53 -8.41
CA GLY A 66 6.77 -2.08 -7.10
C GLY A 66 6.97 -1.01 -6.03
N PHE A 67 7.70 0.05 -6.35
CA PHE A 67 7.88 1.19 -5.44
C PHE A 67 6.53 1.82 -5.03
N PHE A 68 5.62 2.03 -5.98
CA PHE A 68 4.28 2.57 -5.70
C PHE A 68 3.40 1.60 -4.92
N ILE A 69 3.58 0.28 -5.03
CA ILE A 69 2.86 -0.73 -4.24
C ILE A 69 3.35 -0.75 -2.79
N TYR A 70 4.67 -0.67 -2.58
CA TYR A 70 5.24 -0.67 -1.24
C TYR A 70 4.88 0.56 -0.42
N GLY A 71 4.64 1.70 -1.07
CA GLY A 71 4.25 2.95 -0.42
C GLY A 71 3.02 2.81 0.48
N PRO A 72 1.86 2.47 -0.07
CA PRO A 72 0.65 2.25 0.72
C PRO A 72 0.81 1.15 1.76
N GLN A 73 1.53 0.07 1.45
CA GLN A 73 1.74 -1.05 2.37
C GLN A 73 2.46 -0.61 3.65
N ALA A 74 3.51 0.19 3.53
CA ALA A 74 4.23 0.74 4.68
C ALA A 74 3.36 1.75 5.48
N LEU A 75 2.62 2.62 4.78
CA LEU A 75 1.83 3.67 5.40
C LEU A 75 0.55 3.16 6.06
N ILE A 76 -0.05 2.06 5.62
CA ILE A 76 -1.26 1.49 6.23
C ILE A 76 -1.00 1.11 7.69
N GLY A 77 0.16 0.53 8.00
CA GLY A 77 0.55 0.23 9.38
C GLY A 77 0.67 1.49 10.25
N VAL A 78 1.24 2.55 9.70
CA VAL A 78 1.36 3.86 10.37
C VAL A 78 -0.02 4.48 10.58
N ILE A 79 -0.90 4.45 9.58
CA ILE A 79 -2.27 4.95 9.67
C ILE A 79 -3.03 4.20 10.76
N ALA A 80 -2.98 2.86 10.78
CA ALA A 80 -3.64 2.05 11.78
C ALA A 80 -3.14 2.36 13.20
N SER A 81 -1.83 2.56 13.37
CA SER A 81 -1.24 2.94 14.65
C SER A 81 -1.64 4.34 15.09
N ASN A 82 -1.76 5.29 14.16
CA ASN A 82 -2.12 6.68 14.46
C ASN A 82 -3.61 6.87 14.78
N HIS A 83 -4.48 5.98 14.28
CA HIS A 83 -5.90 5.98 14.63
C HIS A 83 -6.20 5.19 15.92
N ALA A 84 -5.27 4.37 16.38
CA ALA A 84 -5.39 3.67 17.65
C ALA A 84 -4.80 4.51 18.78
N THR A 85 -5.27 4.27 20.02
CA THR A 85 -4.65 4.86 21.21
C THR A 85 -3.24 4.30 21.39
N LYS A 86 -2.36 5.02 22.11
CA LYS A 86 -0.98 4.58 22.37
C LYS A 86 -0.89 3.16 22.93
N LYS A 87 -1.87 2.77 23.75
CA LYS A 87 -1.95 1.42 24.36
C LYS A 87 -2.39 0.34 23.38
N ALA A 88 -3.15 0.70 22.34
CA ALA A 88 -3.74 -0.22 21.38
C ALA A 88 -3.01 -0.23 20.02
N ALA A 89 -2.02 0.65 19.78
CA ALA A 89 -1.34 0.81 18.50
C ALA A 89 -0.68 -0.50 18.00
N SER A 90 -0.04 -1.25 18.89
CA SER A 90 0.58 -2.55 18.54
C SER A 90 -0.47 -3.61 18.19
N THR A 91 -1.59 -3.63 18.91
CA THR A 91 -2.69 -4.56 18.64
C THR A 91 -3.36 -4.23 17.30
N ALA A 92 -3.61 -2.95 17.02
CA ALA A 92 -4.16 -2.49 15.75
C ALA A 92 -3.28 -2.92 14.57
N ASN A 93 -1.96 -2.71 14.68
CA ASN A 93 -1.02 -3.12 13.65
C ASN A 93 -0.95 -4.65 13.49
N GLY A 94 -1.05 -5.40 14.59
CA GLY A 94 -1.14 -6.86 14.57
C GLY A 94 -2.38 -7.37 13.83
N VAL A 95 -3.55 -6.79 14.07
CA VAL A 95 -4.79 -7.13 13.37
C VAL A 95 -4.69 -6.83 11.87
N VAL A 96 -4.16 -5.67 11.50
CA VAL A 96 -3.91 -5.31 10.09
C VAL A 96 -2.97 -6.33 9.44
N GLY A 97 -1.91 -6.73 10.14
CA GLY A 97 -0.99 -7.77 9.67
C GLY A 97 -1.68 -9.11 9.43
N MET A 98 -2.51 -9.58 10.37
CA MET A 98 -3.25 -10.84 10.20
C MET A 98 -4.19 -10.80 8.98
N VAL A 99 -4.96 -9.74 8.82
CA VAL A 99 -5.85 -9.56 7.67
C VAL A 99 -5.06 -9.51 6.36
N SER A 100 -3.90 -8.87 6.36
CA SER A 100 -3.01 -8.81 5.20
C SER A 100 -2.51 -10.19 4.79
N TYR A 101 -2.10 -11.05 5.73
CA TYR A 101 -1.67 -12.42 5.43
C TYR A 101 -2.82 -13.28 4.88
N VAL A 102 -4.02 -13.18 5.43
CA VAL A 102 -5.20 -13.87 4.89
C VAL A 102 -5.47 -13.41 3.45
N SER A 103 -5.37 -12.10 3.19
CA SER A 103 -5.55 -11.54 1.84
C SER A 103 -4.52 -12.08 0.83
N VAL A 104 -3.26 -12.27 1.25
CA VAL A 104 -2.20 -12.85 0.40
C VAL A 104 -2.54 -14.28 0.01
N VAL A 105 -3.01 -15.11 0.95
CA VAL A 105 -3.40 -16.50 0.66
C VAL A 105 -4.59 -16.55 -0.31
N VAL A 106 -5.62 -15.75 -0.05
CA VAL A 106 -6.83 -15.69 -0.90
C VAL A 106 -6.49 -15.17 -2.29
N SER A 107 -5.67 -14.13 -2.40
CA SER A 107 -5.28 -13.56 -3.70
C SER A 107 -4.39 -14.52 -4.48
N GLY A 108 -3.44 -15.19 -3.83
CA GLY A 108 -2.57 -16.16 -4.49
C GLY A 108 -3.35 -17.33 -5.10
N TRP A 109 -4.29 -17.90 -4.34
CA TRP A 109 -5.18 -18.94 -4.83
C TRP A 109 -6.11 -18.40 -5.93
N GLY A 110 -6.72 -17.24 -5.73
CA GLY A 110 -7.64 -16.64 -6.69
C GLY A 110 -6.97 -16.30 -8.03
N PHE A 111 -5.79 -15.67 -8.01
CA PHE A 111 -5.04 -15.36 -9.22
C PHE A 111 -4.53 -16.62 -9.94
N GLY A 112 -4.12 -17.65 -9.19
CA GLY A 112 -3.77 -18.95 -9.78
C GLY A 112 -4.96 -19.57 -10.52
N PHE A 113 -6.12 -19.62 -9.90
CA PHE A 113 -7.34 -20.14 -10.50
C PHE A 113 -7.75 -19.35 -11.77
N ILE A 114 -7.69 -18.00 -11.72
CA ILE A 114 -8.02 -17.15 -12.88
C ILE A 114 -7.00 -17.38 -14.00
N SER A 115 -5.71 -17.47 -13.67
CA SER A 115 -4.66 -17.72 -14.66
C SER A 115 -4.85 -19.04 -15.41
N ASP A 116 -5.21 -20.12 -14.69
CA ASP A 116 -5.36 -21.45 -15.26
C ASP A 116 -6.62 -21.59 -16.14
N HIS A 117 -7.72 -20.91 -15.78
CA HIS A 117 -9.01 -21.08 -16.49
C HIS A 117 -9.28 -19.99 -17.54
N PHE A 118 -8.81 -18.77 -17.30
CA PHE A 118 -9.13 -17.60 -18.13
C PHE A 118 -7.90 -16.96 -18.77
N GLY A 119 -6.69 -17.34 -18.34
CA GLY A 119 -5.45 -16.83 -18.87
C GLY A 119 -4.98 -15.50 -18.22
N TRP A 120 -3.74 -15.14 -18.48
CA TRP A 120 -3.04 -14.01 -17.86
C TRP A 120 -3.71 -12.65 -18.07
N ARG A 121 -4.41 -12.46 -19.18
CA ARG A 121 -5.12 -11.20 -19.46
C ARG A 121 -6.17 -10.88 -18.39
N TRP A 122 -6.90 -11.89 -17.93
CA TRP A 122 -7.91 -11.71 -16.87
C TRP A 122 -7.31 -11.45 -15.50
N VAL A 123 -6.12 -11.98 -15.24
CA VAL A 123 -5.37 -11.67 -14.01
C VAL A 123 -5.07 -10.18 -13.92
N PHE A 124 -4.54 -9.57 -15.00
CA PHE A 124 -4.26 -8.13 -15.03
C PHE A 124 -5.53 -7.28 -14.89
N ILE A 125 -6.61 -7.64 -15.56
CA ILE A 125 -7.90 -6.95 -15.41
C ILE A 125 -8.39 -7.00 -13.97
N THR A 126 -8.30 -8.15 -13.32
CA THR A 126 -8.68 -8.32 -11.90
C THR A 126 -7.77 -7.49 -10.99
N MET A 127 -6.46 -7.46 -11.22
CA MET A 127 -5.52 -6.63 -10.46
C MET A 127 -5.86 -5.14 -10.58
N ILE A 128 -6.16 -4.65 -11.79
CA ILE A 128 -6.56 -3.26 -12.01
C ILE A 128 -7.87 -2.96 -11.29
N ALA A 129 -8.86 -3.85 -11.39
CA ALA A 129 -10.15 -3.68 -10.71
C ALA A 129 -10.00 -3.60 -9.18
N MET A 130 -9.17 -4.47 -8.59
CA MET A 130 -8.88 -4.44 -7.15
C MET A 130 -8.10 -3.20 -6.74
N ALA A 131 -7.16 -2.73 -7.56
CA ALA A 131 -6.43 -1.48 -7.32
C ALA A 131 -7.37 -0.26 -7.36
N VAL A 132 -8.32 -0.23 -8.28
CA VAL A 132 -9.35 0.83 -8.37
C VAL A 132 -10.26 0.80 -7.15
N LEU A 133 -10.69 -0.38 -6.69
CA LEU A 133 -11.47 -0.51 -5.46
C LEU A 133 -10.69 0.01 -4.25
N GLY A 134 -9.43 -0.38 -4.09
CA GLY A 134 -8.56 0.12 -3.03
C GLY A 134 -8.37 1.64 -3.09
N PHE A 135 -8.21 2.19 -4.29
CA PHE A 135 -8.13 3.63 -4.52
C PHE A 135 -9.41 4.36 -4.07
N LEU A 136 -10.59 3.85 -4.41
CA LEU A 136 -11.88 4.44 -4.02
C LEU A 136 -12.07 4.41 -2.50
N VAL A 137 -11.70 3.30 -1.85
CA VAL A 137 -11.76 3.19 -0.37
C VAL A 137 -10.84 4.23 0.29
N LEU A 138 -9.60 4.36 -0.19
CA LEU A 138 -8.67 5.37 0.33
C LEU A 138 -9.12 6.80 0.05
N LEU A 139 -9.76 7.03 -1.09
CA LEU A 139 -10.33 8.34 -1.44
C LEU A 139 -11.48 8.72 -0.47
N SER A 140 -12.28 7.74 -0.04
CA SER A 140 -13.31 7.95 0.99
C SER A 140 -12.72 8.43 2.32
N MET A 141 -11.49 8.02 2.63
CA MET A 141 -10.77 8.42 3.84
C MET A 141 -9.94 9.72 3.68
N TRP A 142 -10.04 10.42 2.55
CA TRP A 142 -9.23 11.62 2.23
C TRP A 142 -9.28 12.71 3.30
N ASN A 143 -10.41 12.88 3.95
CA ASN A 143 -10.66 13.96 4.91
C ASN A 143 -10.61 13.52 6.37
N THR A 144 -10.27 12.25 6.64
CA THR A 144 -10.19 11.71 8.00
C THR A 144 -8.95 12.25 8.69
N LYS A 145 -9.10 12.84 9.87
CA LYS A 145 -7.98 13.25 10.72
C LYS A 145 -7.55 12.08 11.58
N SER A 146 -6.26 11.97 11.85
CA SER A 146 -5.69 10.98 12.76
C SER A 146 -5.72 11.51 14.20
N ASP A 147 -6.85 11.35 14.90
CA ASP A 147 -7.07 11.95 16.23
C ASP A 147 -6.77 10.97 17.39
N GLY A 148 -6.23 9.77 17.13
CA GLY A 148 -6.02 8.74 18.15
C GLY A 148 -5.11 9.15 19.31
N TYR A 149 -4.15 10.07 19.08
CA TYR A 149 -3.25 10.57 20.12
C TYR A 149 -3.81 11.79 20.88
N GLU A 150 -4.75 12.53 20.33
CA GLU A 150 -5.38 13.67 21.00
C GLU A 150 -6.36 13.23 22.11
N HIS A 151 -7.03 12.07 21.90
CA HIS A 151 -7.88 11.46 22.93
C HIS A 151 -7.10 11.04 24.19
N ASP A 152 -5.91 10.45 24.03
CA ASP A 152 -5.07 10.06 25.18
C ASP A 152 -4.54 11.27 25.97
N ALA A 153 -4.35 12.42 25.30
CA ALA A 153 -3.91 13.64 25.96
C ALA A 153 -5.04 14.33 26.77
N ALA A 154 -6.29 14.13 26.35
CA ALA A 154 -7.47 14.65 27.02
C ALA A 154 -7.87 13.82 28.27
N GLU A 155 -7.59 12.53 28.30
CA GLU A 155 -7.86 11.65 29.45
C GLU A 155 -6.81 11.75 30.57
N THR A 156 -5.63 12.32 30.29
CA THR A 156 -4.53 12.45 31.26
C THR A 156 -4.49 13.82 31.95
N ASN A 157 -5.40 14.76 31.66
CA ASN A 157 -5.61 16.03 32.35
C ASN A 157 -6.90 16.01 33.18
#